data_fd677fb0882bbdec4300a0b3ee84d5e3
#
_entry.id   fd677fb0882bbdec4300a0b3ee84d5e3
#
_cell.length_a   1.000
_cell.length_b   1.000
_cell.length_c   1.000
_cell.angle_alpha   90.00
_cell.angle_beta   90.00
_cell.angle_gamma   90.00
#
_symmetry.space_group_name_H-M   'P 1'
#
loop_
_entity.id
_entity.type
_entity.pdbx_description
1 polymer ?
#
loop_
_entity_poly.entity_id
_entity_poly.type
_entity_poly.pdbx_seq_one_letter_code
_entity_poly.pdbx_strand_id
1 'polypeptide(L)'
;MEATTKMASNATHYNNLTPAKPLDKATLNKMVLRSLNLQASFNYERMQAAGWLYCILPGLEKIHADNKEDLELSMEHNLEFFNTHPFLVTFVMGIVLSLEQNKVDTQTIRSVRISAASPLGGIGDALFWLTLVPITAGITSNMAIEGNIIAPLIFLVVFHAALFACRFGLMNWAYKMGTSAIDSLTSNMQAFTRAAAIMGCFVVGALTVNMGGTQINLNIPNGTTRGLAAHTVVVSNEEAENFADLAIDTETAKAGTLGMTDEDGTALKA
;
A
#
# COMPACT_ATOMS: atom_id res chain seq x y z
N MET A 1 -32.09 -14.69 35.86
CA MET A 1 -30.84 -14.84 35.09
C MET A 1 -30.22 -13.46 34.99
N GLU A 2 -29.47 -13.07 36.02
CA GLU A 2 -28.73 -11.80 35.98
C GLU A 2 -27.49 -11.98 35.09
N ALA A 3 -27.53 -11.32 33.96
CA ALA A 3 -26.32 -11.15 33.14
C ALA A 3 -25.38 -10.18 33.89
N THR A 4 -24.47 -10.74 34.65
CA THR A 4 -23.35 -9.99 35.21
C THR A 4 -22.55 -9.43 34.04
N THR A 5 -22.83 -8.19 33.67
CA THR A 5 -21.94 -7.40 32.80
C THR A 5 -20.65 -7.27 33.58
N LYS A 6 -19.68 -8.15 33.30
CA LYS A 6 -18.33 -8.04 33.80
C LYS A 6 -17.80 -6.73 33.24
N MET A 7 -17.72 -5.69 34.08
CA MET A 7 -17.05 -4.44 33.74
C MET A 7 -15.66 -4.78 33.20
N ALA A 8 -15.28 -4.15 32.08
CA ALA A 8 -13.95 -4.24 31.53
C ALA A 8 -12.93 -4.11 32.66
N SER A 9 -12.06 -5.09 32.83
CA SER A 9 -11.09 -5.10 33.90
C SER A 9 -10.14 -3.92 33.68
N ASN A 10 -10.04 -3.01 34.64
CA ASN A 10 -9.04 -1.94 34.65
C ASN A 10 -7.62 -2.50 34.93
N ALA A 11 -7.42 -3.80 34.84
CA ALA A 11 -6.13 -4.43 35.01
C ALA A 11 -5.17 -4.00 33.89
N THR A 12 -4.06 -3.40 34.26
CA THR A 12 -3.01 -2.95 33.35
C THR A 12 -1.82 -3.89 33.30
N HIS A 13 -1.77 -4.85 34.23
CA HIS A 13 -0.65 -5.79 34.36
C HIS A 13 -1.14 -7.23 34.31
N TYR A 14 -0.31 -8.08 33.75
CA TYR A 14 -0.52 -9.53 33.77
C TYR A 14 -0.24 -10.09 35.18
N ASN A 15 -0.93 -11.15 35.56
CA ASN A 15 -0.70 -11.85 36.84
C ASN A 15 0.64 -12.59 36.83
N ASN A 16 0.97 -13.23 35.70
CA ASN A 16 2.27 -13.88 35.49
C ASN A 16 3.20 -12.97 34.70
N LEU A 17 4.18 -12.38 35.40
CA LEU A 17 5.19 -11.48 34.80
C LEU A 17 6.43 -12.22 34.28
N THR A 18 6.45 -13.54 34.36
CA THR A 18 7.60 -14.33 33.84
C THR A 18 7.56 -14.29 32.29
N PRO A 19 8.65 -13.83 31.63
CA PRO A 19 8.72 -13.83 30.19
C PRO A 19 8.46 -15.20 29.60
N ALA A 20 7.62 -15.27 28.58
CA ALA A 20 7.29 -16.50 27.90
C ALA A 20 8.44 -16.96 26.99
N LYS A 21 8.46 -18.26 26.68
CA LYS A 21 9.43 -18.78 25.70
C LYS A 21 9.21 -18.13 24.32
N PRO A 22 10.29 -17.91 23.55
CA PRO A 22 10.17 -17.40 22.19
C PRO A 22 9.24 -18.27 21.34
N LEU A 23 8.44 -17.60 20.50
CA LEU A 23 7.54 -18.26 19.57
C LEU A 23 8.34 -18.96 18.46
N ASP A 24 7.92 -20.16 18.13
CA ASP A 24 8.48 -20.92 17.02
C ASP A 24 8.09 -20.34 15.66
N LYS A 25 8.92 -20.59 14.66
CA LYS A 25 8.68 -20.11 13.28
C LYS A 25 7.37 -20.59 12.68
N ALA A 26 6.92 -21.80 13.05
CA ALA A 26 5.65 -22.33 12.56
C ALA A 26 4.47 -21.48 13.04
N THR A 27 4.48 -21.03 14.30
CA THR A 27 3.46 -20.13 14.85
C THR A 27 3.51 -18.75 14.19
N LEU A 28 4.71 -18.17 14.01
CA LEU A 28 4.87 -16.89 13.31
C LEU A 28 4.34 -17.00 11.88
N ASN A 29 4.69 -18.04 11.14
CA ASN A 29 4.19 -18.25 9.79
C ASN A 29 2.67 -18.47 9.73
N LYS A 30 2.10 -19.20 10.70
CA LYS A 30 0.64 -19.36 10.82
C LYS A 30 -0.05 -18.01 10.98
N MET A 31 0.49 -17.11 11.79
CA MET A 31 -0.04 -15.76 11.97
C MET A 31 0.11 -14.89 10.72
N VAL A 32 1.23 -15.00 10.01
CA VAL A 32 1.39 -14.34 8.70
C VAL A 32 0.32 -14.78 7.72
N LEU A 33 0.01 -16.08 7.63
CA LEU A 33 -1.06 -16.57 6.75
C LEU A 33 -2.45 -16.10 7.23
N ARG A 34 -2.71 -16.10 8.54
CA ARG A 34 -3.96 -15.55 9.08
C ARG A 34 -4.12 -14.06 8.77
N SER A 35 -3.03 -13.30 8.65
CA SER A 35 -3.09 -11.87 8.34
C SER A 35 -3.66 -11.55 6.96
N LEU A 36 -3.82 -12.53 6.07
CA LEU A 36 -4.55 -12.38 4.82
C LEU A 36 -6.05 -12.09 5.06
N ASN A 37 -6.59 -12.56 6.18
CA ASN A 37 -7.98 -12.35 6.58
C ASN A 37 -8.16 -11.14 7.52
N LEU A 38 -7.17 -10.24 7.63
CA LEU A 38 -7.23 -9.08 8.53
C LEU A 38 -8.52 -8.26 8.36
N GLN A 39 -8.98 -8.08 7.14
CA GLN A 39 -10.16 -7.27 6.81
C GLN A 39 -11.46 -8.06 6.70
N ALA A 40 -11.47 -9.38 6.96
CA ALA A 40 -12.67 -10.21 6.80
C ALA A 40 -13.83 -9.80 7.72
N SER A 41 -13.54 -9.16 8.86
CA SER A 41 -14.51 -8.67 9.85
C SER A 41 -14.44 -7.15 10.04
N PHE A 42 -14.05 -6.43 8.99
CA PHE A 42 -13.97 -4.97 9.02
C PHE A 42 -15.31 -4.31 9.31
N ASN A 43 -15.31 -3.32 10.21
CA ASN A 43 -16.48 -2.53 10.54
C ASN A 43 -16.07 -1.09 10.91
N TYR A 44 -17.03 -0.15 10.86
CA TYR A 44 -16.72 1.27 11.09
C TYR A 44 -16.43 1.62 12.56
N GLU A 45 -16.89 0.81 13.53
CA GLU A 45 -16.69 1.08 14.96
C GLU A 45 -15.26 0.78 15.41
N ARG A 46 -14.72 -0.39 15.00
CA ARG A 46 -13.40 -0.89 15.46
C ARG A 46 -12.43 -1.19 14.34
N MET A 47 -12.79 -0.90 13.11
CA MET A 47 -12.01 -1.12 11.88
C MET A 47 -11.55 -2.58 11.73
N GLN A 48 -10.26 -2.84 11.91
CA GLN A 48 -9.62 -4.15 11.71
C GLN A 48 -9.50 -4.96 13.02
N ALA A 49 -10.04 -4.50 14.14
CA ALA A 49 -9.77 -5.06 15.46
C ALA A 49 -10.05 -6.57 15.60
N ALA A 50 -11.18 -7.06 15.11
CA ALA A 50 -11.49 -8.49 15.17
C ALA A 50 -10.59 -9.33 14.26
N GLY A 51 -10.26 -8.82 13.08
CA GLY A 51 -9.26 -9.44 12.19
C GLY A 51 -7.87 -9.43 12.79
N TRP A 52 -7.48 -8.34 13.46
CA TRP A 52 -6.22 -8.24 14.20
C TRP A 52 -6.12 -9.32 15.27
N LEU A 53 -7.13 -9.43 16.15
CA LEU A 53 -7.14 -10.47 17.19
C LEU A 53 -7.09 -11.87 16.58
N TYR A 54 -7.87 -12.14 15.54
CA TYR A 54 -7.83 -13.42 14.82
C TYR A 54 -6.41 -13.77 14.33
N CYS A 55 -5.69 -12.77 13.83
CA CYS A 55 -4.34 -12.96 13.29
C CYS A 55 -3.32 -13.27 14.39
N ILE A 56 -3.35 -12.52 15.51
CA ILE A 56 -2.33 -12.60 16.56
C ILE A 56 -2.62 -13.70 17.59
N LEU A 57 -3.86 -14.16 17.68
CA LEU A 57 -4.34 -15.12 18.70
C LEU A 57 -3.47 -16.37 18.87
N PRO A 58 -2.96 -17.05 17.82
CA PRO A 58 -2.11 -18.22 18.02
C PRO A 58 -0.82 -17.94 18.77
N GLY A 59 -0.32 -16.70 18.69
CA GLY A 59 0.82 -16.25 19.48
C GLY A 59 0.47 -16.00 20.92
N LEU A 60 -0.67 -15.30 21.17
CA LEU A 60 -1.17 -15.00 22.51
C LEU A 60 -1.48 -16.27 23.31
N GLU A 61 -2.13 -17.25 22.68
CA GLU A 61 -2.42 -18.57 23.28
C GLU A 61 -1.15 -19.28 23.78
N LYS A 62 -0.04 -19.15 23.05
CA LYS A 62 1.26 -19.73 23.45
C LYS A 62 1.96 -18.92 24.54
N ILE A 63 1.89 -17.59 24.45
CA ILE A 63 2.51 -16.68 25.41
C ILE A 63 1.83 -16.77 26.79
N HIS A 64 0.51 -16.92 26.81
CA HIS A 64 -0.31 -16.96 28.02
C HIS A 64 -0.86 -18.35 28.32
N ALA A 65 -0.19 -19.42 27.85
CA ALA A 65 -0.67 -20.80 28.02
C ALA A 65 -0.88 -21.21 29.49
N ASP A 66 -0.08 -20.63 30.38
CA ASP A 66 -0.05 -20.97 31.80
C ASP A 66 -1.11 -20.19 32.63
N ASN A 67 -1.71 -19.12 32.08
CA ASN A 67 -2.65 -18.28 32.79
C ASN A 67 -3.80 -17.82 31.87
N LYS A 68 -4.98 -18.35 32.11
CA LYS A 68 -6.18 -18.05 31.33
C LYS A 68 -6.67 -16.59 31.52
N GLU A 69 -6.54 -16.03 32.72
CA GLU A 69 -6.92 -14.65 33.00
C GLU A 69 -6.05 -13.67 32.25
N ASP A 70 -4.73 -13.93 32.16
CA ASP A 70 -3.78 -13.14 31.40
C ASP A 70 -4.09 -13.23 29.88
N LEU A 71 -4.51 -14.40 29.39
CA LEU A 71 -4.94 -14.55 28.00
C LEU A 71 -6.22 -13.73 27.74
N GLU A 72 -7.19 -13.79 28.62
CA GLU A 72 -8.44 -13.00 28.51
C GLU A 72 -8.12 -11.49 28.48
N LEU A 73 -7.26 -11.01 29.38
CA LEU A 73 -6.79 -9.62 29.42
C LEU A 73 -6.08 -9.22 28.12
N SER A 74 -5.18 -10.09 27.62
CA SER A 74 -4.48 -9.83 26.37
C SER A 74 -5.44 -9.78 25.18
N MET A 75 -6.41 -10.68 25.10
CA MET A 75 -7.44 -10.68 24.05
C MET A 75 -8.31 -9.41 24.12
N GLU A 76 -8.71 -8.98 25.31
CA GLU A 76 -9.55 -7.80 25.51
C GLU A 76 -8.89 -6.53 24.96
N HIS A 77 -7.66 -6.22 25.37
CA HIS A 77 -6.99 -5.03 24.85
C HIS A 77 -6.58 -5.14 23.37
N ASN A 78 -6.36 -6.35 22.85
CA ASN A 78 -6.11 -6.56 21.43
C ASN A 78 -7.38 -6.48 20.57
N LEU A 79 -8.58 -6.49 21.15
CA LEU A 79 -9.85 -6.30 20.44
C LEU A 79 -10.29 -4.82 20.37
N GLU A 80 -9.48 -3.90 20.85
CA GLU A 80 -9.71 -2.46 20.72
C GLU A 80 -9.51 -1.98 19.29
N PHE A 81 -9.95 -0.72 19.03
CA PHE A 81 -9.79 -0.07 17.74
C PHE A 81 -8.37 -0.28 17.16
N PHE A 82 -8.32 -0.75 15.94
CA PHE A 82 -7.08 -0.97 15.22
C PHE A 82 -7.27 -0.74 13.72
N ASN A 83 -6.38 0.04 13.13
CA ASN A 83 -6.35 0.26 11.69
C ASN A 83 -4.92 0.50 11.22
N THR A 84 -4.51 -0.21 10.18
CA THR A 84 -3.19 -0.05 9.52
C THR A 84 -3.25 -0.58 8.09
N HIS A 85 -2.19 -0.35 7.32
CA HIS A 85 -2.10 -0.92 5.97
C HIS A 85 -2.05 -2.45 6.02
N PRO A 86 -2.98 -3.16 5.34
CA PRO A 86 -3.12 -4.61 5.48
C PRO A 86 -1.88 -5.41 5.13
N PHE A 87 -1.06 -4.92 4.19
CA PHE A 87 0.13 -5.66 3.73
C PHE A 87 1.32 -5.52 4.70
N LEU A 88 1.31 -4.48 5.54
CA LEU A 88 2.37 -4.20 6.52
C LEU A 88 1.99 -4.57 7.97
N VAL A 89 0.78 -5.10 8.20
CA VAL A 89 0.27 -5.44 9.53
C VAL A 89 1.20 -6.36 10.32
N THR A 90 1.90 -7.26 9.62
CA THR A 90 2.82 -8.23 10.25
C THR A 90 4.01 -7.58 10.96
N PHE A 91 4.37 -6.35 10.57
CA PHE A 91 5.33 -5.56 11.32
C PHE A 91 4.83 -5.22 12.72
N VAL A 92 3.62 -4.69 12.82
CA VAL A 92 2.99 -4.37 14.11
C VAL A 92 2.79 -5.64 14.95
N MET A 93 2.37 -6.74 14.29
CA MET A 93 2.21 -8.05 14.96
C MET A 93 3.53 -8.51 15.60
N GLY A 94 4.64 -8.41 14.89
CA GLY A 94 5.94 -8.80 15.40
C GLY A 94 6.35 -8.03 16.66
N ILE A 95 6.16 -6.70 16.63
CA ILE A 95 6.47 -5.85 17.79
C ILE A 95 5.57 -6.17 18.98
N VAL A 96 4.26 -6.23 18.77
CA VAL A 96 3.28 -6.52 19.84
C VAL A 96 3.55 -7.87 20.47
N LEU A 97 3.82 -8.92 19.67
CA LEU A 97 4.16 -10.24 20.19
C LEU A 97 5.45 -10.25 21.01
N SER A 98 6.45 -9.46 20.63
CA SER A 98 7.67 -9.31 21.42
C SER A 98 7.39 -8.69 22.79
N LEU A 99 6.52 -7.67 22.85
CA LEU A 99 6.10 -7.04 24.11
C LEU A 99 5.25 -7.98 24.97
N GLU A 100 4.30 -8.67 24.37
CA GLU A 100 3.46 -9.69 25.04
C GLU A 100 4.32 -10.81 25.64
N GLN A 101 5.31 -11.30 24.90
CA GLN A 101 6.25 -12.31 25.35
C GLN A 101 7.03 -11.86 26.60
N ASN A 102 7.41 -10.59 26.64
CA ASN A 102 8.12 -10.01 27.78
C ASN A 102 7.18 -9.53 28.91
N LYS A 103 5.86 -9.81 28.81
CA LYS A 103 4.85 -9.48 29.80
C LYS A 103 4.84 -7.98 30.16
N VAL A 104 5.07 -7.14 29.14
CA VAL A 104 4.98 -5.67 29.29
C VAL A 104 3.53 -5.31 29.61
N ASP A 105 3.34 -4.20 30.36
CA ASP A 105 2.00 -3.74 30.72
C ASP A 105 1.13 -3.41 29.48
N THR A 106 -0.19 -3.61 29.63
CA THR A 106 -1.12 -3.47 28.49
C THR A 106 -1.21 -2.04 27.96
N GLN A 107 -0.96 -1.01 28.78
CA GLN A 107 -0.98 0.39 28.33
C GLN A 107 0.21 0.70 27.42
N THR A 108 1.38 0.19 27.79
CA THR A 108 2.57 0.31 26.92
C THR A 108 2.36 -0.46 25.61
N ILE A 109 1.81 -1.66 25.65
CA ILE A 109 1.50 -2.44 24.42
C ILE A 109 0.52 -1.67 23.54
N ARG A 110 -0.56 -1.08 24.09
CA ARG A 110 -1.51 -0.23 23.36
C ARG A 110 -0.83 0.95 22.67
N SER A 111 -0.03 1.68 23.45
CA SER A 111 0.66 2.89 22.97
C SER A 111 1.61 2.55 21.81
N VAL A 112 2.39 1.49 21.96
CA VAL A 112 3.31 1.01 20.91
C VAL A 112 2.56 0.52 19.69
N ARG A 113 1.46 -0.24 19.87
CA ARG A 113 0.61 -0.72 18.77
C ARG A 113 0.07 0.43 17.93
N ILE A 114 -0.46 1.48 18.57
CA ILE A 114 -0.99 2.67 17.89
C ILE A 114 0.12 3.43 17.18
N SER A 115 1.25 3.66 17.88
CA SER A 115 2.39 4.40 17.34
C SER A 115 3.03 3.70 16.14
N ALA A 116 3.07 2.37 16.15
CA ALA A 116 3.59 1.57 15.04
C ALA A 116 2.58 1.49 13.87
N ALA A 117 1.29 1.35 14.15
CA ALA A 117 0.26 1.17 13.12
C ALA A 117 -0.01 2.45 12.31
N SER A 118 0.00 3.61 12.96
CA SER A 118 -0.43 4.88 12.36
C SER A 118 0.40 5.29 11.12
N PRO A 119 1.74 5.34 11.14
CA PRO A 119 2.53 5.73 9.97
C PRO A 119 2.47 4.69 8.85
N LEU A 120 2.22 3.41 9.16
CA LEU A 120 2.20 2.34 8.17
C LEU A 120 1.05 2.46 7.16
N GLY A 121 -0.02 3.18 7.49
CA GLY A 121 -1.09 3.50 6.53
C GLY A 121 -0.54 4.20 5.29
N GLY A 122 0.00 5.39 5.48
CA GLY A 122 0.56 6.19 4.38
C GLY A 122 1.78 5.57 3.69
N ILE A 123 2.60 4.85 4.46
CA ILE A 123 3.76 4.14 3.93
C ILE A 123 3.32 2.99 3.01
N GLY A 124 2.37 2.20 3.46
CA GLY A 124 1.85 1.09 2.67
C GLY A 124 1.20 1.56 1.38
N ASP A 125 0.44 2.67 1.42
CA ASP A 125 -0.14 3.27 0.24
C ASP A 125 0.94 3.73 -0.76
N ALA A 126 1.97 4.43 -0.28
CA ALA A 126 3.08 4.85 -1.12
C ALA A 126 3.84 3.68 -1.76
N LEU A 127 4.07 2.62 -1.00
CA LEU A 127 4.81 1.44 -1.46
C LEU A 127 4.03 0.59 -2.46
N PHE A 128 2.80 0.26 -2.11
CA PHE A 128 2.02 -0.71 -2.88
C PHE A 128 1.19 -0.02 -3.95
N TRP A 129 0.36 0.97 -3.58
CA TRP A 129 -0.59 1.57 -4.51
C TRP A 129 0.04 2.62 -5.42
N LEU A 130 0.99 3.41 -4.92
CA LEU A 130 1.62 4.48 -5.71
C LEU A 130 2.94 4.05 -6.36
N THR A 131 3.51 2.89 -6.02
CA THR A 131 4.79 2.44 -6.58
C THR A 131 4.68 1.05 -7.21
N LEU A 132 4.46 0.01 -6.41
CA LEU A 132 4.51 -1.39 -6.90
C LEU A 132 3.46 -1.68 -7.97
N VAL A 133 2.22 -1.27 -7.73
CA VAL A 133 1.11 -1.51 -8.68
C VAL A 133 1.33 -0.77 -10.00
N PRO A 134 1.60 0.56 -10.04
CA PRO A 134 1.82 1.26 -11.31
C PRO A 134 3.01 0.72 -12.11
N ILE A 135 4.13 0.42 -11.44
CA ILE A 135 5.32 -0.11 -12.11
C ILE A 135 5.03 -1.47 -12.74
N THR A 136 4.48 -2.40 -11.95
CA THR A 136 4.18 -3.75 -12.46
C THR A 136 3.09 -3.72 -13.50
N ALA A 137 2.05 -2.90 -13.32
CA ALA A 137 0.97 -2.73 -14.29
C ALA A 137 1.49 -2.13 -15.60
N GLY A 138 2.35 -1.11 -15.55
CA GLY A 138 2.92 -0.49 -16.73
C GLY A 138 3.73 -1.46 -17.58
N ILE A 139 4.62 -2.23 -16.95
CA ILE A 139 5.42 -3.24 -17.65
C ILE A 139 4.52 -4.31 -18.27
N THR A 140 3.57 -4.84 -17.49
CA THR A 140 2.72 -5.94 -17.95
C THR A 140 1.65 -5.50 -18.95
N SER A 141 1.20 -4.23 -18.90
CA SER A 141 0.30 -3.67 -19.91
C SER A 141 0.96 -3.59 -21.28
N ASN A 142 2.20 -3.11 -21.34
CA ASN A 142 2.94 -3.08 -22.62
C ASN A 142 3.11 -4.50 -23.20
N MET A 143 3.47 -5.47 -22.35
CA MET A 143 3.54 -6.88 -22.79
C MET A 143 2.20 -7.40 -23.30
N ALA A 144 1.08 -6.98 -22.70
CA ALA A 144 -0.26 -7.40 -23.11
C ALA A 144 -0.65 -6.75 -24.45
N ILE A 145 -0.30 -5.50 -24.68
CA ILE A 145 -0.51 -4.79 -25.96
C ILE A 145 0.26 -5.49 -27.10
N GLU A 146 1.46 -5.98 -26.82
CA GLU A 146 2.26 -6.79 -27.75
C GLU A 146 1.69 -8.21 -27.99
N GLY A 147 0.53 -8.53 -27.39
CA GLY A 147 -0.16 -9.82 -27.54
C GLY A 147 0.31 -10.93 -26.60
N ASN A 148 1.10 -10.60 -25.57
CA ASN A 148 1.59 -11.59 -24.62
C ASN A 148 0.49 -11.94 -23.59
N ILE A 149 -0.16 -13.10 -23.75
CA ILE A 149 -1.24 -13.59 -22.87
C ILE A 149 -0.77 -13.88 -21.43
N ILE A 150 0.54 -14.01 -21.19
CA ILE A 150 1.11 -14.31 -19.86
C ILE A 150 1.22 -13.03 -19.01
N ALA A 151 1.12 -11.85 -19.61
CA ALA A 151 1.29 -10.56 -18.91
C ALA A 151 0.46 -10.41 -17.60
N PRO A 152 -0.85 -10.75 -17.56
CA PRO A 152 -1.62 -10.70 -16.31
C PRO A 152 -1.11 -11.65 -15.22
N LEU A 153 -0.60 -12.81 -15.61
CA LEU A 153 -0.01 -13.76 -14.65
C LEU A 153 1.30 -13.23 -14.08
N ILE A 154 2.13 -12.59 -14.89
CA ILE A 154 3.37 -11.94 -14.43
C ILE A 154 3.03 -10.86 -13.40
N PHE A 155 2.04 -10.01 -13.67
CA PHE A 155 1.56 -9.01 -12.71
C PHE A 155 1.19 -9.64 -11.37
N LEU A 156 0.33 -10.67 -11.39
CA LEU A 156 -0.12 -11.35 -10.17
C LEU A 156 1.05 -11.98 -9.41
N VAL A 157 1.96 -12.66 -10.09
CA VAL A 157 3.10 -13.33 -9.47
C VAL A 157 4.04 -12.31 -8.83
N VAL A 158 4.42 -11.26 -9.54
CA VAL A 158 5.33 -10.23 -9.02
C VAL A 158 4.73 -9.49 -7.83
N PHE A 159 3.45 -9.08 -7.94
CA PHE A 159 2.76 -8.39 -6.87
C PHE A 159 2.65 -9.25 -5.60
N HIS A 160 2.21 -10.51 -5.74
CA HIS A 160 2.05 -11.40 -4.58
C HIS A 160 3.40 -11.85 -4.02
N ALA A 161 4.42 -12.05 -4.84
CA ALA A 161 5.76 -12.36 -4.34
C ALA A 161 6.30 -11.22 -3.47
N ALA A 162 6.18 -9.97 -3.90
CA ALA A 162 6.55 -8.81 -3.11
C ALA A 162 5.73 -8.70 -1.81
N LEU A 163 4.41 -8.91 -1.89
CA LEU A 163 3.51 -8.89 -0.74
C LEU A 163 3.91 -9.95 0.31
N PHE A 164 4.13 -11.19 -0.10
CA PHE A 164 4.51 -12.26 0.82
C PHE A 164 5.92 -12.04 1.36
N ALA A 165 6.87 -11.60 0.55
CA ALA A 165 8.21 -11.26 1.02
C ALA A 165 8.18 -10.18 2.13
N CYS A 166 7.38 -9.13 1.96
CA CYS A 166 7.15 -8.13 2.99
C CYS A 166 6.51 -8.71 4.25
N ARG A 167 5.44 -9.50 4.12
CA ARG A 167 4.73 -10.06 5.28
C ARG A 167 5.61 -10.98 6.12
N PHE A 168 6.28 -11.94 5.49
CA PHE A 168 7.16 -12.87 6.20
C PHE A 168 8.43 -12.18 6.73
N GLY A 169 9.02 -11.30 5.93
CA GLY A 169 10.21 -10.54 6.30
C GLY A 169 9.96 -9.63 7.50
N LEU A 170 8.93 -8.80 7.43
CA LEU A 170 8.57 -7.84 8.48
C LEU A 170 8.17 -8.53 9.78
N MET A 171 7.42 -9.64 9.72
CA MET A 171 7.06 -10.41 10.92
C MET A 171 8.29 -10.88 11.67
N ASN A 172 9.21 -11.56 10.98
CA ASN A 172 10.40 -12.10 11.60
C ASN A 172 11.36 -11.02 12.09
N TRP A 173 11.52 -9.97 11.32
CA TRP A 173 12.38 -8.85 11.67
C TRP A 173 11.86 -8.09 12.90
N ALA A 174 10.59 -7.68 12.86
CA ALA A 174 9.96 -6.92 13.93
C ALA A 174 9.86 -7.71 15.24
N TYR A 175 9.57 -9.01 15.16
CA TYR A 175 9.52 -9.89 16.34
C TYR A 175 10.89 -10.00 17.04
N LYS A 176 11.98 -10.08 16.25
CA LYS A 176 13.33 -10.16 16.82
C LYS A 176 13.82 -8.85 17.43
N MET A 177 13.45 -7.73 16.80
CA MET A 177 13.89 -6.41 17.23
C MET A 177 13.00 -5.79 18.32
N GLY A 178 11.76 -6.25 18.46
CA GLY A 178 10.82 -5.66 19.40
C GLY A 178 10.62 -4.17 19.15
N THR A 179 10.65 -3.35 20.22
CA THR A 179 10.46 -1.90 20.13
C THR A 179 11.54 -1.18 19.32
N SER A 180 12.76 -1.70 19.29
CA SER A 180 13.85 -1.13 18.48
C SER A 180 13.55 -1.13 16.97
N ALA A 181 12.61 -1.97 16.53
CA ALA A 181 12.13 -1.96 15.16
C ALA A 181 11.43 -0.65 14.80
N ILE A 182 10.74 0.00 15.75
CA ILE A 182 10.05 1.28 15.52
C ILE A 182 11.06 2.38 15.23
N ASP A 183 12.10 2.49 16.02
CA ASP A 183 13.15 3.50 15.85
C ASP A 183 13.87 3.31 14.51
N SER A 184 14.22 2.07 14.18
CA SER A 184 14.86 1.71 12.92
C SER A 184 13.96 2.00 11.71
N LEU A 185 12.67 1.74 11.83
CA LEU A 185 11.70 2.05 10.78
C LEU A 185 11.54 3.57 10.62
N THR A 186 11.33 4.28 11.72
CA THR A 186 11.04 5.73 11.71
C THR A 186 12.21 6.55 11.18
N SER A 187 13.45 6.21 11.55
CA SER A 187 14.64 6.95 11.12
C SER A 187 14.89 6.92 9.61
N ASN A 188 14.57 5.82 8.95
CA ASN A 188 14.77 5.65 7.50
C ASN A 188 13.50 5.90 6.68
N MET A 189 12.36 5.95 7.34
CA MET A 189 11.05 5.91 6.72
C MET A 189 10.74 7.12 5.85
N GLN A 190 11.06 8.34 6.31
CA GLN A 190 10.76 9.56 5.56
C GLN A 190 11.49 9.60 4.21
N ALA A 191 12.77 9.19 4.20
CA ALA A 191 13.56 9.13 2.97
C ALA A 191 12.99 8.08 2.02
N PHE A 192 12.64 6.89 2.54
CA PHE A 192 12.09 5.80 1.76
C PHE A 192 10.71 6.12 1.18
N THR A 193 9.81 6.68 2.00
CA THR A 193 8.47 7.09 1.56
C THR A 193 8.53 8.20 0.51
N ARG A 194 9.42 9.18 0.68
CA ARG A 194 9.64 10.23 -0.34
C ARG A 194 10.15 9.65 -1.65
N ALA A 195 11.15 8.77 -1.60
CA ALA A 195 11.69 8.12 -2.80
C ALA A 195 10.62 7.27 -3.51
N ALA A 196 9.85 6.49 -2.77
CA ALA A 196 8.74 5.69 -3.30
C ALA A 196 7.64 6.56 -3.92
N ALA A 197 7.25 7.66 -3.26
CA ALA A 197 6.25 8.59 -3.79
C ALA A 197 6.72 9.28 -5.08
N ILE A 198 7.96 9.75 -5.12
CA ILE A 198 8.55 10.37 -6.33
C ILE A 198 8.57 9.36 -7.49
N MET A 199 9.03 8.13 -7.23
CA MET A 199 9.05 7.07 -8.23
C MET A 199 7.64 6.73 -8.72
N GLY A 200 6.68 6.59 -7.80
CA GLY A 200 5.28 6.32 -8.13
C GLY A 200 4.66 7.43 -8.98
N CYS A 201 4.86 8.70 -8.61
CA CYS A 201 4.37 9.84 -9.39
C CYS A 201 5.00 9.88 -10.79
N PHE A 202 6.30 9.60 -10.90
CA PHE A 202 7.00 9.53 -12.18
C PHE A 202 6.42 8.43 -13.08
N VAL A 203 6.23 7.24 -12.54
CA VAL A 203 5.67 6.09 -13.31
C VAL A 203 4.23 6.34 -13.70
N VAL A 204 3.39 6.86 -12.79
CA VAL A 204 1.99 7.20 -13.10
C VAL A 204 1.93 8.29 -14.17
N GLY A 205 2.77 9.32 -14.07
CA GLY A 205 2.87 10.36 -15.09
C GLY A 205 3.26 9.81 -16.47
N ALA A 206 4.29 8.98 -16.51
CA ALA A 206 4.74 8.33 -17.73
C ALA A 206 3.65 7.41 -18.34
N LEU A 207 2.93 6.65 -17.51
CA LEU A 207 1.82 5.81 -17.96
C LEU A 207 0.65 6.65 -18.49
N THR A 208 0.32 7.75 -17.83
CA THR A 208 -0.74 8.66 -18.28
C THR A 208 -0.42 9.23 -19.65
N VAL A 209 0.81 9.64 -19.89
CA VAL A 209 1.25 10.14 -21.20
C VAL A 209 1.23 9.02 -22.24
N ASN A 210 1.77 7.84 -21.93
CA ASN A 210 1.86 6.72 -22.86
C ASN A 210 0.48 6.13 -23.23
N MET A 211 -0.40 5.94 -22.23
CA MET A 211 -1.72 5.34 -22.46
C MET A 211 -2.81 6.39 -22.77
N GLY A 212 -2.71 7.58 -22.21
CA GLY A 212 -3.68 8.65 -22.41
C GLY A 212 -3.47 9.40 -23.72
N GLY A 213 -2.22 9.62 -24.11
CA GLY A 213 -1.89 10.34 -25.34
C GLY A 213 -2.44 9.67 -26.62
N THR A 214 -2.59 8.35 -26.61
CA THR A 214 -3.14 7.58 -27.72
C THR A 214 -4.67 7.53 -27.78
N GLN A 215 -5.37 8.05 -26.75
CA GLN A 215 -6.82 7.95 -26.60
C GLN A 215 -7.52 9.34 -26.57
N ILE A 216 -6.75 10.42 -26.52
CA ILE A 216 -7.33 11.77 -26.37
C ILE A 216 -7.57 12.39 -27.74
N ASN A 217 -8.84 12.42 -28.15
CA ASN A 217 -9.33 13.28 -29.21
C ASN A 217 -9.55 14.68 -28.64
N LEU A 218 -8.57 15.56 -28.78
CA LEU A 218 -8.71 16.97 -28.40
C LEU A 218 -9.36 17.74 -29.53
N ASN A 219 -10.65 18.05 -29.36
CA ASN A 219 -11.35 19.02 -30.18
C ASN A 219 -11.05 20.42 -29.63
N ILE A 220 -10.10 21.12 -30.22
CA ILE A 220 -9.78 22.49 -29.84
C ILE A 220 -10.62 23.41 -30.73
N PRO A 221 -11.68 24.08 -30.20
CA PRO A 221 -12.41 25.06 -30.98
C PRO A 221 -11.47 26.22 -31.29
N ASN A 222 -11.20 26.41 -32.55
CA ASN A 222 -10.41 27.53 -32.99
C ASN A 222 -11.22 28.82 -32.73
N GLY A 223 -10.55 29.78 -32.09
CA GLY A 223 -11.21 30.97 -31.52
C GLY A 223 -12.24 31.63 -32.43
N THR A 224 -13.42 31.83 -31.89
CA THR A 224 -14.63 32.30 -32.56
C THR A 224 -14.57 33.72 -33.10
N THR A 225 -13.53 34.46 -32.85
CA THR A 225 -13.45 35.88 -33.24
C THR A 225 -13.18 36.13 -34.73
N ARG A 226 -12.91 35.08 -35.52
CA ARG A 226 -12.63 35.20 -36.96
C ARG A 226 -13.20 34.11 -37.85
N GLY A 227 -14.20 33.32 -37.37
CA GLY A 227 -14.85 32.32 -38.22
C GLY A 227 -13.99 31.15 -38.65
N LEU A 228 -12.95 30.84 -37.89
CA LEU A 228 -12.08 29.67 -38.14
C LEU A 228 -12.78 28.39 -37.65
N ALA A 229 -12.72 27.35 -38.45
CA ALA A 229 -13.30 26.04 -38.15
C ALA A 229 -12.64 25.40 -36.90
N ALA A 230 -13.41 24.56 -36.21
CA ALA A 230 -12.83 23.73 -35.13
C ALA A 230 -11.89 22.68 -35.72
N HIS A 231 -10.71 22.57 -35.16
CA HIS A 231 -9.73 21.55 -35.55
C HIS A 231 -9.71 20.42 -34.53
N THR A 232 -9.79 19.19 -35.03
CA THR A 232 -9.66 17.98 -34.22
C THR A 232 -8.25 17.46 -34.41
N VAL A 233 -7.48 17.41 -33.32
CA VAL A 233 -6.19 16.71 -33.31
C VAL A 233 -6.46 15.27 -32.88
N VAL A 234 -6.39 14.35 -33.80
CA VAL A 234 -6.47 12.90 -33.55
C VAL A 234 -5.04 12.38 -33.48
N VAL A 235 -4.58 11.97 -32.31
CA VAL A 235 -3.31 11.26 -32.18
C VAL A 235 -3.59 9.78 -32.27
N SER A 236 -3.31 9.17 -33.41
CA SER A 236 -3.38 7.71 -33.60
C SER A 236 -2.05 7.04 -33.18
N ASN A 237 -2.10 5.73 -32.87
CA ASN A 237 -0.88 4.99 -32.53
C ASN A 237 0.17 4.98 -33.65
N GLU A 238 -0.25 5.03 -34.90
CA GLU A 238 0.66 5.05 -36.05
C GLU A 238 1.32 6.43 -36.22
N GLU A 239 0.64 7.50 -35.81
CA GLU A 239 1.19 8.86 -35.85
C GLU A 239 2.03 9.20 -34.60
N ALA A 240 1.84 8.45 -33.50
CA ALA A 240 2.66 8.62 -32.29
C ALA A 240 4.13 8.22 -32.51
N GLU A 241 4.42 7.30 -33.43
CA GLU A 241 5.81 7.01 -33.84
C GLU A 241 6.44 8.19 -34.61
N ASN A 242 5.63 9.00 -35.27
CA ASN A 242 6.07 10.19 -35.99
C ASN A 242 5.90 11.48 -35.17
N PHE A 243 5.49 11.37 -33.89
CA PHE A 243 5.32 12.54 -33.01
C PHE A 243 6.65 13.31 -32.79
N ALA A 244 7.79 12.63 -32.93
CA ALA A 244 9.08 13.26 -32.93
C ALA A 244 9.34 14.10 -34.22
N ASP A 245 8.73 13.73 -35.32
CA ASP A 245 8.80 14.44 -36.61
C ASP A 245 7.72 15.54 -36.70
N LEU A 246 6.58 15.37 -35.98
CA LEU A 246 5.58 16.43 -35.73
C LEU A 246 6.04 17.43 -34.67
N ALA A 247 6.96 17.03 -33.80
CA ALA A 247 7.57 17.90 -32.83
C ALA A 247 8.58 18.79 -33.55
N ILE A 248 8.09 19.98 -33.91
CA ILE A 248 8.95 21.12 -34.09
C ILE A 248 9.78 21.03 -35.40
N ASP A 249 9.13 21.21 -36.51
CA ASP A 249 9.80 21.93 -37.59
C ASP A 249 10.28 23.27 -37.01
N THR A 250 11.59 23.38 -36.81
CA THR A 250 12.22 24.53 -36.16
C THR A 250 12.01 25.82 -36.96
N GLU A 251 11.66 25.76 -38.23
CA GLU A 251 11.28 26.91 -39.04
C GLU A 251 9.85 27.38 -38.76
N THR A 252 8.91 26.43 -38.54
CA THR A 252 7.54 26.76 -38.17
C THR A 252 7.42 27.21 -36.71
N ALA A 253 8.26 26.70 -35.80
CA ALA A 253 8.34 27.20 -34.43
C ALA A 253 8.87 28.65 -34.37
N LYS A 254 9.78 29.06 -35.24
CA LYS A 254 10.23 30.45 -35.39
C LYS A 254 9.12 31.37 -35.93
N ALA A 255 8.17 30.84 -36.68
CA ALA A 255 7.02 31.57 -37.23
C ALA A 255 5.80 31.61 -36.32
N GLY A 256 5.88 30.99 -35.10
CA GLY A 256 4.75 30.89 -34.19
C GLY A 256 3.62 29.97 -34.68
N THR A 257 3.95 29.03 -35.55
CA THR A 257 3.01 27.99 -36.03
C THR A 257 3.31 26.70 -35.28
N LEU A 258 2.35 26.24 -34.46
CA LEU A 258 2.28 24.83 -34.05
C LEU A 258 1.99 24.02 -35.31
N GLY A 259 2.64 22.88 -35.50
CA GLY A 259 2.48 22.00 -36.66
C GLY A 259 1.07 21.40 -36.81
N MET A 260 0.06 22.24 -36.77
CA MET A 260 -1.34 21.92 -36.98
C MET A 260 -1.70 22.30 -38.41
N THR A 261 -2.30 21.38 -39.11
CA THR A 261 -2.89 21.64 -40.45
C THR A 261 -4.39 21.67 -40.33
N ASP A 262 -5.04 22.45 -41.19
CA ASP A 262 -6.49 22.40 -41.39
C ASP A 262 -6.90 21.14 -42.18
N GLU A 263 -8.20 20.96 -42.43
CA GLU A 263 -8.72 19.81 -43.19
C GLU A 263 -8.16 19.73 -44.61
N ASP A 264 -7.61 20.81 -45.16
CA ASP A 264 -6.99 20.88 -46.48
C ASP A 264 -5.45 20.67 -46.44
N GLY A 265 -4.87 20.41 -45.27
CA GLY A 265 -3.44 20.19 -45.09
C GLY A 265 -2.60 21.48 -45.06
N THR A 266 -3.24 22.65 -44.84
CA THR A 266 -2.54 23.93 -44.76
C THR A 266 -2.10 24.23 -43.32
N ALA A 267 -0.83 24.60 -43.13
CA ALA A 267 -0.29 24.92 -41.83
C ALA A 267 -1.00 26.11 -41.18
N LEU A 268 -1.52 25.94 -39.98
CA LEU A 268 -2.18 26.99 -39.22
C LEU A 268 -1.15 27.91 -38.58
N LYS A 269 -1.25 29.20 -38.85
CA LYS A 269 -0.45 30.21 -38.13
C LYS A 269 -1.13 30.57 -36.83
N ALA A 270 -0.38 30.51 -35.71
CA ALA A 270 -0.84 30.92 -34.38
C ALA A 270 -1.17 32.39 -34.31
#